data_92be10406ce6e3fa79173280a12dfe7a
#
_entry.id   92be10406ce6e3fa79173280a12dfe7a
#
_cell.length_a   1.000
_cell.length_b   1.000
_cell.length_c   1.000
_cell.angle_alpha   90.00
_cell.angle_beta   90.00
_cell.angle_gamma   90.00
#
_symmetry.space_group_name_H-M   'P 1'
#
loop_
_entity.id
_entity.type
_entity.pdbx_description
1 polymer ?
#
loop_
_entity_poly.entity_id
_entity_poly.type
_entity_poly.pdbx_seq_one_letter_code
_entity_poly.pdbx_strand_id
1 'polypeptide(L)'
;VLAGLLRQSGYARLAGYEDVNDQEALTRDPAMRAVVGKKALDRNAASSQTVSRFETETLATEQNIEALSFINHAWVSKAVSSTKARKVILDMDSSEFPVHGNQEGSAYNGHFCSRCYHPLFVFNQLGDCEGAVLRPGNVHSADGWRDLLEPIVDRYKDTNKKLYFRGDAAFASPGVYEYLEDKGILYTIRIPANDVLYDDIDHLMTRPVGRPPKKPQIFFHEFSYRAKSWKKSRRVVAKVEWHAGELFPRIGFIVTNLQRKPENVVRFYNKRGVAEGWIKEDFKR
;
A
#
# COMPACT_ATOMS: atom_id res chain seq x y z
N VAL A 1 -13.81 28.12 -14.69
CA VAL A 1 -14.90 27.25 -14.21
C VAL A 1 -14.32 25.92 -13.69
N LEU A 2 -13.58 25.13 -14.50
CA LEU A 2 -13.04 23.81 -14.09
C LEU A 2 -12.16 23.85 -12.83
N ALA A 3 -11.23 24.81 -12.72
CA ALA A 3 -10.38 24.96 -11.55
C ALA A 3 -11.17 25.23 -10.25
N GLY A 4 -12.32 25.93 -10.35
CA GLY A 4 -13.21 26.11 -9.21
C GLY A 4 -13.90 24.81 -8.79
N LEU A 5 -14.35 24.01 -9.74
CA LEU A 5 -14.95 22.68 -9.47
C LEU A 5 -13.94 21.70 -8.86
N LEU A 6 -12.71 21.70 -9.40
CA LEU A 6 -11.63 20.87 -8.84
C LEU A 6 -11.29 21.27 -7.40
N ARG A 7 -11.22 22.58 -7.11
CA ARG A 7 -11.02 23.07 -5.74
C ARG A 7 -12.18 22.66 -4.84
N GLN A 8 -13.42 22.86 -5.26
CA GLN A 8 -14.59 22.49 -4.45
C GLN A 8 -14.59 21.00 -4.13
N SER A 9 -14.40 20.13 -5.12
CA SER A 9 -14.32 18.68 -4.94
C SER A 9 -13.18 18.29 -4.01
N GLY A 10 -11.96 18.80 -4.25
CA GLY A 10 -10.79 18.45 -3.44
C GLY A 10 -10.86 18.96 -2.00
N TYR A 11 -11.25 20.24 -1.81
CA TYR A 11 -11.34 20.80 -0.46
C TYR A 11 -12.53 20.28 0.35
N ALA A 12 -13.61 19.85 -0.30
CA ALA A 12 -14.70 19.16 0.39
C ALA A 12 -14.20 17.89 1.05
N ARG A 13 -13.46 17.05 0.31
CA ARG A 13 -12.86 15.82 0.84
C ARG A 13 -11.83 16.08 1.94
N LEU A 14 -10.98 17.09 1.77
CA LEU A 14 -10.04 17.51 2.82
C LEU A 14 -10.73 17.98 4.11
N ALA A 15 -11.93 18.56 3.98
CA ALA A 15 -12.75 18.95 5.11
C ALA A 15 -13.60 17.82 5.71
N GLY A 16 -13.49 16.59 5.17
CA GLY A 16 -14.20 15.40 5.66
C GLY A 16 -15.59 15.19 5.05
N TYR A 17 -15.92 15.93 3.99
CA TYR A 17 -17.17 15.76 3.23
C TYR A 17 -16.92 14.86 2.03
N GLU A 18 -17.19 13.59 2.17
CA GLU A 18 -16.89 12.58 1.16
C GLU A 18 -18.00 12.42 0.12
N ASP A 19 -19.26 12.65 0.54
CA ASP A 19 -20.43 12.50 -0.33
C ASP A 19 -20.69 13.78 -1.15
N VAL A 20 -21.05 13.59 -2.41
CA VAL A 20 -21.47 14.70 -3.29
C VAL A 20 -22.74 15.39 -2.76
N ASN A 21 -23.61 14.68 -2.03
CA ASN A 21 -24.79 15.25 -1.41
C ASN A 21 -24.46 16.34 -0.39
N ASP A 22 -23.33 16.23 0.31
CA ASP A 22 -22.85 17.25 1.27
C ASP A 22 -22.54 18.60 0.59
N GLN A 23 -22.31 18.60 -0.72
CA GLN A 23 -22.07 19.80 -1.50
C GLN A 23 -23.22 20.78 -1.43
N GLU A 24 -24.44 20.34 -1.14
CA GLU A 24 -25.59 21.23 -1.02
C GLU A 24 -25.44 22.21 0.16
N ALA A 25 -24.90 21.74 1.29
CA ALA A 25 -24.56 22.61 2.42
C ALA A 25 -23.34 23.49 2.11
N LEU A 26 -22.31 22.91 1.49
CA LEU A 26 -21.06 23.60 1.16
C LEU A 26 -21.22 24.69 0.10
N THR A 27 -22.23 24.58 -0.76
CA THR A 27 -22.55 25.58 -1.80
C THR A 27 -22.72 27.01 -1.24
N ARG A 28 -23.23 27.14 -0.03
CA ARG A 28 -23.48 28.42 0.65
C ARG A 28 -22.42 28.76 1.69
N ASP A 29 -21.57 27.82 2.05
CA ASP A 29 -20.54 28.02 3.06
C ASP A 29 -19.53 29.09 2.64
N PRO A 30 -19.28 30.14 3.45
CA PRO A 30 -18.38 31.25 3.11
C PRO A 30 -16.93 30.80 2.89
N ALA A 31 -16.44 29.81 3.66
CA ALA A 31 -15.07 29.31 3.54
C ALA A 31 -14.90 28.54 2.23
N MET A 32 -15.86 27.67 1.91
CA MET A 32 -15.87 26.94 0.64
C MET A 32 -15.95 27.91 -0.54
N ARG A 33 -16.81 28.93 -0.49
CA ARG A 33 -16.92 29.95 -1.51
C ARG A 33 -15.62 30.74 -1.73
N ALA A 34 -14.91 31.05 -0.64
CA ALA A 34 -13.60 31.71 -0.70
C ALA A 34 -12.55 30.83 -1.38
N VAL A 35 -12.51 29.54 -1.07
CA VAL A 35 -11.60 28.55 -1.65
C VAL A 35 -11.86 28.33 -3.14
N VAL A 36 -13.12 28.24 -3.54
CA VAL A 36 -13.53 28.06 -4.94
C VAL A 36 -13.10 29.24 -5.82
N GLY A 37 -13.23 30.46 -5.29
CA GLY A 37 -12.69 31.67 -5.91
C GLY A 37 -13.73 32.78 -6.17
N LYS A 38 -13.29 33.88 -6.79
CA LYS A 38 -14.02 35.16 -6.90
C LYS A 38 -15.49 35.06 -7.31
N LYS A 39 -15.82 34.24 -8.32
CA LYS A 39 -17.21 34.06 -8.76
C LYS A 39 -18.11 33.43 -7.70
N ALA A 40 -17.56 32.61 -6.82
CA ALA A 40 -18.33 32.03 -5.73
C ALA A 40 -18.49 32.95 -4.53
N LEU A 41 -17.67 34.01 -4.42
CA LEU A 41 -17.85 35.04 -3.40
C LEU A 41 -19.12 35.89 -3.68
N ASP A 42 -19.39 36.16 -4.95
CA ASP A 42 -20.56 36.94 -5.37
C ASP A 42 -21.81 36.07 -5.55
N ARG A 43 -21.64 34.74 -5.64
CA ARG A 43 -22.72 33.77 -5.87
C ARG A 43 -22.47 32.53 -5.02
N ASN A 44 -23.38 31.56 -5.07
CA ASN A 44 -23.16 30.24 -4.48
C ASN A 44 -22.05 29.50 -5.23
N ALA A 45 -21.35 28.59 -4.54
CA ALA A 45 -20.50 27.62 -5.18
C ALA A 45 -21.33 26.62 -6.02
N ALA A 46 -20.71 25.66 -6.69
CA ALA A 46 -21.44 24.75 -7.56
C ALA A 46 -22.37 23.82 -6.77
N SER A 47 -23.55 23.52 -7.33
CA SER A 47 -24.50 22.58 -6.74
C SER A 47 -23.93 21.14 -6.73
N SER A 48 -24.49 20.27 -5.87
CA SER A 48 -24.18 18.83 -5.81
C SER A 48 -24.25 18.18 -7.19
N GLN A 49 -25.30 18.46 -7.95
CA GLN A 49 -25.45 17.93 -9.31
C GLN A 49 -24.33 18.37 -10.26
N THR A 50 -23.87 19.62 -10.15
CA THR A 50 -22.77 20.15 -10.98
C THR A 50 -21.44 19.52 -10.60
N VAL A 51 -21.18 19.32 -9.30
CA VAL A 51 -19.98 18.65 -8.81
C VAL A 51 -19.99 17.18 -9.20
N SER A 52 -21.12 16.48 -9.02
CA SER A 52 -21.29 15.08 -9.44
C SER A 52 -20.98 14.90 -10.93
N ARG A 53 -21.57 15.71 -11.79
CA ARG A 53 -21.31 15.66 -13.23
C ARG A 53 -19.83 15.94 -13.55
N PHE A 54 -19.22 16.89 -12.86
CA PHE A 54 -17.80 17.18 -13.02
C PHE A 54 -16.93 15.98 -12.64
N GLU A 55 -17.23 15.29 -11.54
CA GLU A 55 -16.50 14.12 -11.08
C GLU A 55 -16.67 12.92 -12.01
N THR A 56 -17.90 12.64 -12.46
CA THR A 56 -18.21 11.46 -13.27
C THR A 56 -17.89 11.65 -14.76
N GLU A 57 -18.14 12.85 -15.33
CA GLU A 57 -18.00 13.07 -16.78
C GLU A 57 -16.65 13.71 -17.14
N THR A 58 -16.02 14.44 -16.19
CA THR A 58 -14.76 15.14 -16.45
C THR A 58 -13.58 14.51 -15.74
N LEU A 59 -13.61 14.40 -14.40
CA LEU A 59 -12.46 13.87 -13.66
C LEU A 59 -12.22 12.38 -13.91
N ALA A 60 -13.26 11.61 -14.11
CA ALA A 60 -13.17 10.17 -14.34
C ALA A 60 -12.68 9.79 -15.77
N THR A 61 -12.39 10.76 -16.63
CA THR A 61 -11.77 10.45 -17.92
C THR A 61 -10.32 9.99 -17.73
N GLU A 62 -9.87 9.04 -18.54
CA GLU A 62 -8.53 8.46 -18.48
C GLU A 62 -7.43 9.53 -18.48
N GLN A 63 -7.52 10.51 -19.39
CA GLN A 63 -6.58 11.63 -19.48
C GLN A 63 -6.50 12.47 -18.19
N ASN A 64 -7.62 12.70 -17.52
CA ASN A 64 -7.65 13.49 -16.30
C ASN A 64 -7.16 12.67 -15.09
N ILE A 65 -7.42 11.36 -15.05
CA ILE A 65 -6.84 10.45 -14.05
C ILE A 65 -5.32 10.44 -14.18
N GLU A 66 -4.77 10.33 -15.39
CA GLU A 66 -3.33 10.42 -15.63
C GLU A 66 -2.76 11.77 -15.19
N ALA A 67 -3.43 12.87 -15.52
CA ALA A 67 -3.01 14.22 -15.11
C ALA A 67 -3.01 14.40 -13.58
N LEU A 68 -4.02 13.87 -12.89
CA LEU A 68 -4.09 13.88 -11.41
C LEU A 68 -2.97 13.03 -10.81
N SER A 69 -2.69 11.86 -11.39
CA SER A 69 -1.56 11.02 -10.98
C SER A 69 -0.23 11.74 -11.15
N PHE A 70 -0.04 12.47 -12.26
CA PHE A 70 1.16 13.28 -12.49
C PHE A 70 1.32 14.39 -11.43
N ILE A 71 0.25 15.08 -11.06
CA ILE A 71 0.28 16.10 -9.99
C ILE A 71 0.67 15.47 -8.67
N ASN A 72 0.06 14.34 -8.30
CA ASN A 72 0.43 13.59 -7.10
C ASN A 72 1.92 13.21 -7.11
N HIS A 73 2.39 12.69 -8.22
CA HIS A 73 3.81 12.33 -8.41
C HIS A 73 4.75 13.52 -8.22
N ALA A 74 4.39 14.69 -8.73
CA ALA A 74 5.20 15.91 -8.55
C ALA A 74 5.24 16.36 -7.08
N TRP A 75 4.13 16.27 -6.36
CA TRP A 75 4.06 16.63 -4.94
C TRP A 75 4.85 15.66 -4.06
N VAL A 76 4.67 14.35 -4.26
CA VAL A 76 5.41 13.32 -3.52
C VAL A 76 6.91 13.44 -3.79
N SER A 77 7.33 13.63 -5.05
CA SER A 77 8.73 13.85 -5.41
C SER A 77 9.32 15.08 -4.71
N LYS A 78 8.54 16.18 -4.63
CA LYS A 78 8.94 17.38 -3.90
C LYS A 78 9.05 17.13 -2.39
N ALA A 79 8.09 16.43 -1.79
CA ALA A 79 8.10 16.05 -0.37
C ALA A 79 9.33 15.19 -0.06
N VAL A 80 9.56 14.12 -0.83
CA VAL A 80 10.71 13.23 -0.68
C VAL A 80 12.05 13.95 -0.90
N SER A 81 12.11 14.90 -1.85
CA SER A 81 13.32 15.67 -2.13
C SER A 81 13.65 16.68 -1.04
N SER A 82 12.63 17.23 -0.36
CA SER A 82 12.83 18.15 0.78
C SER A 82 13.42 17.44 2.00
N THR A 83 13.33 16.11 2.05
CA THR A 83 13.94 15.31 3.12
C THR A 83 15.43 15.07 2.83
N LYS A 84 16.25 15.00 3.90
CA LYS A 84 17.64 14.55 3.79
C LYS A 84 17.78 13.02 3.66
N ALA A 85 16.68 12.30 3.47
CA ALA A 85 16.68 10.84 3.40
C ALA A 85 17.37 10.36 2.13
N ARG A 86 18.38 9.48 2.30
CA ARG A 86 19.12 8.83 1.21
C ARG A 86 18.46 7.55 0.70
N LYS A 87 17.28 7.24 1.21
CA LYS A 87 16.51 6.02 0.87
C LYS A 87 15.04 6.35 0.72
N VAL A 88 14.40 5.60 -0.16
CA VAL A 88 12.93 5.52 -0.28
C VAL A 88 12.53 4.09 -0.02
N ILE A 89 11.52 3.89 0.81
CA ILE A 89 10.98 2.57 1.14
C ILE A 89 9.56 2.55 0.57
N LEU A 90 9.33 1.64 -0.35
CA LEU A 90 8.05 1.46 -1.03
C LEU A 90 7.32 0.29 -0.37
N ASP A 91 6.18 0.58 0.24
CA ASP A 91 5.27 -0.40 0.82
C ASP A 91 4.12 -0.62 -0.15
N MET A 92 4.05 -1.80 -0.76
CA MET A 92 2.96 -2.16 -1.65
C MET A 92 1.96 -3.04 -0.90
N ASP A 93 0.69 -2.67 -1.01
CA ASP A 93 -0.40 -3.39 -0.36
C ASP A 93 -1.71 -3.23 -1.14
N SER A 94 -2.60 -4.20 -0.98
CA SER A 94 -3.97 -4.14 -1.51
C SER A 94 -4.97 -4.16 -0.37
N SER A 95 -6.14 -3.58 -0.59
CA SER A 95 -7.16 -3.54 0.44
C SER A 95 -8.54 -3.80 -0.14
N GLU A 96 -9.41 -4.42 0.63
CA GLU A 96 -10.82 -4.53 0.30
C GLU A 96 -11.52 -3.19 0.50
N PHE A 97 -12.29 -2.77 -0.51
CA PHE A 97 -13.20 -1.62 -0.46
C PHE A 97 -14.63 -2.09 -0.75
N PRO A 98 -15.40 -2.44 0.29
CA PRO A 98 -16.77 -2.87 0.12
C PRO A 98 -17.61 -1.81 -0.57
N VAL A 99 -18.52 -2.25 -1.45
CA VAL A 99 -19.44 -1.35 -2.15
C VAL A 99 -20.87 -1.62 -1.71
N HIS A 100 -21.69 -0.59 -1.72
CA HIS A 100 -23.11 -0.70 -1.47
C HIS A 100 -23.85 -0.76 -2.81
N GLY A 101 -24.52 -1.88 -3.06
CA GLY A 101 -25.23 -2.13 -4.32
C GLY A 101 -24.32 -2.53 -5.49
N ASN A 102 -24.78 -2.26 -6.72
CA ASN A 102 -24.09 -2.65 -7.96
C ASN A 102 -23.34 -1.46 -8.55
N GLN A 103 -22.21 -1.11 -7.96
CA GLN A 103 -21.34 -0.08 -8.53
C GLN A 103 -20.60 -0.63 -9.75
N GLU A 104 -20.45 0.21 -10.78
CA GLU A 104 -19.74 -0.13 -12.02
C GLU A 104 -18.30 -0.56 -11.73
N GLY A 105 -17.86 -1.64 -12.38
CA GLY A 105 -16.51 -2.19 -12.17
C GLY A 105 -16.29 -2.93 -10.86
N SER A 106 -17.27 -2.96 -9.93
CA SER A 106 -17.18 -3.78 -8.73
C SER A 106 -17.43 -5.26 -9.04
N ALA A 107 -16.77 -6.16 -8.29
CA ALA A 107 -16.94 -7.60 -8.44
C ALA A 107 -17.04 -8.30 -7.09
N TYR A 108 -17.67 -9.49 -7.08
CA TYR A 108 -17.72 -10.32 -5.88
C TYR A 108 -16.37 -10.98 -5.62
N ASN A 109 -15.88 -10.85 -4.39
CA ASN A 109 -14.68 -11.51 -3.92
C ASN A 109 -15.03 -12.62 -2.94
N GLY A 110 -14.70 -13.88 -3.31
CA GLY A 110 -15.00 -15.04 -2.48
C GLY A 110 -14.21 -15.12 -1.18
N HIS A 111 -13.03 -14.49 -1.10
CA HIS A 111 -12.22 -14.44 0.13
C HIS A 111 -12.86 -13.51 1.17
N PHE A 112 -13.37 -12.35 0.73
CA PHE A 112 -14.02 -11.38 1.60
C PHE A 112 -15.53 -11.62 1.76
N CYS A 113 -16.09 -12.53 0.95
CA CYS A 113 -17.52 -12.80 0.90
C CYS A 113 -18.37 -11.54 0.64
N SER A 114 -17.85 -10.60 -0.11
CA SER A 114 -18.48 -9.30 -0.38
C SER A 114 -18.28 -8.86 -1.85
N ARG A 115 -19.20 -7.99 -2.32
CA ARG A 115 -18.95 -7.24 -3.56
C ARG A 115 -18.12 -6.02 -3.21
N CYS A 116 -16.97 -5.87 -3.86
CA CYS A 116 -16.01 -4.84 -3.51
C CYS A 116 -15.18 -4.39 -4.73
N TYR A 117 -14.41 -3.34 -4.54
CA TYR A 117 -13.18 -3.10 -5.27
C TYR A 117 -11.99 -3.65 -4.49
N HIS A 118 -10.89 -3.92 -5.19
CA HIS A 118 -9.65 -4.39 -4.59
C HIS A 118 -8.48 -3.52 -5.08
N PRO A 119 -8.42 -2.24 -4.69
CA PRO A 119 -7.37 -1.33 -5.10
C PRO A 119 -5.99 -1.80 -4.63
N LEU A 120 -4.96 -1.42 -5.39
CA LEU A 120 -3.57 -1.63 -5.08
C LEU A 120 -2.92 -0.27 -4.83
N PHE A 121 -2.14 -0.18 -3.76
CA PHE A 121 -1.47 1.04 -3.33
C PHE A 121 0.03 0.83 -3.20
N VAL A 122 0.78 1.92 -3.40
CA VAL A 122 2.19 2.02 -3.01
C VAL A 122 2.35 3.25 -2.15
N PHE A 123 2.82 3.08 -0.93
CA PHE A 123 3.17 4.17 -0.01
C PHE A 123 4.67 4.26 0.18
N ASN A 124 5.16 5.45 0.51
CA ASN A 124 6.54 5.62 0.95
C ASN A 124 6.64 5.66 2.48
N GLN A 125 7.85 5.77 3.02
CA GLN A 125 8.09 5.80 4.47
C GLN A 125 7.60 7.07 5.18
N LEU A 126 7.16 8.08 4.44
CA LEU A 126 6.60 9.32 4.98
C LEU A 126 5.08 9.25 5.13
N GLY A 127 4.46 8.21 4.55
CA GLY A 127 3.02 8.06 4.46
C GLY A 127 2.42 8.60 3.16
N ASP A 128 3.25 9.15 2.26
CA ASP A 128 2.73 9.65 0.99
C ASP A 128 2.34 8.48 0.08
N CYS A 129 1.18 8.57 -0.57
CA CYS A 129 0.76 7.64 -1.60
C CYS A 129 1.56 7.91 -2.88
N GLU A 130 2.47 7.01 -3.22
CA GLU A 130 3.30 7.06 -4.44
C GLU A 130 2.49 6.74 -5.70
N GLY A 131 1.46 5.94 -5.55
CA GLY A 131 0.54 5.58 -6.61
C GLY A 131 -0.54 4.63 -6.12
N ALA A 132 -1.67 4.65 -6.82
CA ALA A 132 -2.81 3.79 -6.56
C ALA A 132 -3.50 3.40 -7.86
N VAL A 133 -4.08 2.21 -7.92
CA VAL A 133 -4.93 1.75 -9.01
C VAL A 133 -6.18 1.08 -8.46
N LEU A 134 -7.35 1.53 -8.94
CA LEU A 134 -8.61 0.90 -8.62
C LEU A 134 -8.79 -0.34 -9.48
N ARG A 135 -9.14 -1.47 -8.85
CA ARG A 135 -9.32 -2.77 -9.53
C ARG A 135 -10.63 -3.42 -9.09
N PRO A 136 -11.22 -4.27 -9.93
CA PRO A 136 -12.37 -5.09 -9.52
C PRO A 136 -12.04 -5.97 -8.31
N GLY A 137 -13.05 -6.33 -7.52
CA GLY A 137 -12.86 -7.13 -6.30
C GLY A 137 -12.33 -8.54 -6.52
N ASN A 138 -12.54 -9.13 -7.69
CA ASN A 138 -12.20 -10.52 -8.03
C ASN A 138 -10.77 -10.73 -8.57
N VAL A 139 -9.89 -9.73 -8.48
CA VAL A 139 -8.49 -9.86 -8.90
C VAL A 139 -7.61 -10.33 -7.75
N HIS A 140 -6.51 -11.01 -8.08
CA HIS A 140 -5.50 -11.36 -7.07
C HIS A 140 -4.80 -10.11 -6.51
N SER A 141 -4.39 -10.15 -5.25
CA SER A 141 -3.77 -8.99 -4.56
C SER A 141 -2.56 -8.40 -5.30
N ALA A 142 -1.77 -9.24 -5.97
CA ALA A 142 -0.59 -8.80 -6.71
C ALA A 142 -0.85 -8.53 -8.20
N ASP A 143 -2.06 -8.71 -8.74
CA ASP A 143 -2.31 -8.44 -10.15
C ASP A 143 -2.03 -6.97 -10.48
N GLY A 144 -1.39 -6.69 -11.62
CA GLY A 144 -1.03 -5.34 -12.05
C GLY A 144 0.07 -4.66 -11.22
N TRP A 145 0.75 -5.39 -10.32
CA TRP A 145 1.80 -4.82 -9.48
C TRP A 145 2.89 -4.10 -10.27
N ARG A 146 3.24 -4.63 -11.44
CA ARG A 146 4.33 -4.09 -12.25
C ARG A 146 3.96 -2.77 -12.89
N ASP A 147 2.74 -2.69 -13.45
CA ASP A 147 2.25 -1.49 -14.12
C ASP A 147 2.16 -0.31 -13.16
N LEU A 148 1.89 -0.57 -11.87
CA LEU A 148 1.90 0.45 -10.82
C LEU A 148 3.31 0.76 -10.32
N LEU A 149 4.16 -0.26 -10.09
CA LEU A 149 5.47 -0.09 -9.45
C LEU A 149 6.52 0.49 -10.40
N GLU A 150 6.53 0.08 -11.67
CA GLU A 150 7.59 0.44 -12.63
C GLU A 150 7.68 1.97 -12.86
N PRO A 151 6.58 2.71 -13.09
CA PRO A 151 6.62 4.17 -13.19
C PRO A 151 7.11 4.85 -11.92
N ILE A 152 6.81 4.29 -10.73
CA ILE A 152 7.27 4.81 -9.45
C ILE A 152 8.80 4.63 -9.34
N VAL A 153 9.31 3.45 -9.64
CA VAL A 153 10.74 3.14 -9.63
C VAL A 153 11.51 4.04 -10.61
N ASP A 154 10.99 4.22 -11.82
CA ASP A 154 11.63 5.03 -12.85
C ASP A 154 11.75 6.51 -12.45
N ARG A 155 10.82 7.06 -11.66
CA ARG A 155 10.93 8.42 -11.09
C ARG A 155 12.15 8.61 -10.19
N TYR A 156 12.61 7.55 -9.54
CA TYR A 156 13.76 7.59 -8.64
C TYR A 156 15.08 7.21 -9.31
N LYS A 157 15.08 6.81 -10.59
CA LYS A 157 16.25 6.30 -11.32
C LYS A 157 17.44 7.26 -11.33
N ASP A 158 17.16 8.56 -11.56
CA ASP A 158 18.19 9.60 -11.65
C ASP A 158 18.45 10.28 -10.30
N THR A 159 17.93 9.72 -9.22
CA THR A 159 18.16 10.22 -7.87
C THR A 159 19.25 9.40 -7.15
N ASN A 160 20.00 10.05 -6.25
CA ASN A 160 20.95 9.33 -5.38
C ASN A 160 20.28 8.58 -4.23
N LYS A 161 18.99 8.23 -4.37
CA LYS A 161 18.21 7.56 -3.33
C LYS A 161 18.22 6.06 -3.54
N LYS A 162 18.54 5.31 -2.50
CA LYS A 162 18.48 3.85 -2.52
C LYS A 162 17.03 3.38 -2.30
N LEU A 163 16.53 2.56 -3.21
CA LEU A 163 15.18 2.02 -3.14
C LEU A 163 15.13 0.75 -2.29
N TYR A 164 14.07 0.65 -1.52
CA TYR A 164 13.70 -0.53 -0.75
C TYR A 164 12.24 -0.86 -1.03
N PHE A 165 11.91 -2.15 -1.04
CA PHE A 165 10.55 -2.64 -1.24
C PHE A 165 10.13 -3.53 -0.06
N ARG A 166 8.88 -3.39 0.39
CA ARG A 166 8.25 -4.30 1.34
C ARG A 166 6.89 -4.73 0.78
N GLY A 167 6.62 -6.02 0.84
CA GLY A 167 5.35 -6.61 0.40
C GLY A 167 4.92 -7.76 1.29
N ASP A 168 3.65 -8.06 1.30
CA ASP A 168 3.11 -9.24 1.96
C ASP A 168 3.32 -10.51 1.11
N ALA A 169 2.69 -11.60 1.53
CA ALA A 169 2.83 -12.89 0.87
C ALA A 169 2.21 -12.93 -0.55
N ALA A 170 1.31 -12.02 -0.89
CA ALA A 170 0.73 -11.94 -2.22
C ALA A 170 1.78 -11.57 -3.28
N PHE A 171 2.79 -10.78 -2.89
CA PHE A 171 3.89 -10.38 -3.78
C PHE A 171 5.05 -11.38 -3.80
N ALA A 172 4.91 -12.53 -3.14
CA ALA A 172 5.93 -13.58 -3.09
C ALA A 172 5.99 -14.39 -4.40
N SER A 173 6.32 -13.76 -5.50
CA SER A 173 6.38 -14.39 -6.81
C SER A 173 7.74 -14.21 -7.49
N PRO A 174 8.17 -15.16 -8.35
CA PRO A 174 9.42 -15.05 -9.10
C PRO A 174 9.55 -13.75 -9.89
N GLY A 175 8.45 -13.31 -10.52
CA GLY A 175 8.45 -12.08 -11.33
C GLY A 175 8.75 -10.83 -10.51
N VAL A 176 8.21 -10.73 -9.29
CA VAL A 176 8.50 -9.62 -8.36
C VAL A 176 9.96 -9.64 -7.93
N TYR A 177 10.47 -10.79 -7.50
CA TYR A 177 11.86 -10.91 -7.07
C TYR A 177 12.85 -10.58 -8.19
N GLU A 178 12.65 -11.14 -9.37
CA GLU A 178 13.52 -10.91 -10.54
C GLU A 178 13.53 -9.42 -10.91
N TYR A 179 12.36 -8.79 -11.00
CA TYR A 179 12.27 -7.35 -11.28
C TYR A 179 13.02 -6.49 -10.25
N LEU A 180 12.80 -6.74 -8.96
CA LEU A 180 13.45 -5.98 -7.89
C LEU A 180 14.97 -6.16 -7.92
N GLU A 181 15.43 -7.38 -8.18
CA GLU A 181 16.85 -7.73 -8.29
C GLU A 181 17.49 -7.08 -9.52
N ASP A 182 16.84 -7.11 -10.67
CA ASP A 182 17.30 -6.50 -11.92
C ASP A 182 17.41 -4.96 -11.80
N LYS A 183 16.48 -4.34 -11.08
CA LYS A 183 16.53 -2.89 -10.80
C LYS A 183 17.44 -2.53 -9.61
N GLY A 184 18.10 -3.50 -8.96
CA GLY A 184 18.97 -3.27 -7.81
C GLY A 184 18.22 -2.80 -6.55
N ILE A 185 16.93 -3.08 -6.44
CA ILE A 185 16.09 -2.70 -5.32
C ILE A 185 16.27 -3.71 -4.19
N LEU A 186 16.46 -3.20 -2.97
CA LEU A 186 16.53 -4.04 -1.78
C LEU A 186 15.11 -4.34 -1.27
N TYR A 187 14.86 -5.60 -0.87
CA TYR A 187 13.50 -5.98 -0.51
C TYR A 187 13.38 -6.88 0.72
N THR A 188 12.20 -6.88 1.31
CA THR A 188 11.72 -7.87 2.27
C THR A 188 10.27 -8.22 1.93
N ILE A 189 10.02 -9.48 1.62
CA ILE A 189 8.70 -9.98 1.23
C ILE A 189 8.39 -11.22 2.07
N ARG A 190 7.23 -11.23 2.72
CA ARG A 190 6.77 -12.42 3.43
C ARG A 190 6.48 -13.53 2.42
N ILE A 191 6.80 -14.79 2.78
CA ILE A 191 6.36 -15.95 2.00
C ILE A 191 5.43 -16.83 2.82
N PRO A 192 4.47 -17.50 2.18
CA PRO A 192 3.67 -18.52 2.84
C PRO A 192 4.56 -19.67 3.35
N ALA A 193 4.24 -20.19 4.51
CA ALA A 193 4.92 -21.37 5.05
C ALA A 193 4.59 -22.61 4.21
N ASN A 194 5.55 -23.54 4.14
CA ASN A 194 5.38 -24.87 3.57
C ASN A 194 6.30 -25.86 4.31
N ASP A 195 6.12 -27.14 4.05
CA ASP A 195 6.83 -28.20 4.78
C ASP A 195 8.35 -28.06 4.68
N VAL A 196 8.90 -27.72 3.52
CA VAL A 196 10.35 -27.53 3.34
C VAL A 196 10.88 -26.39 4.21
N LEU A 197 10.13 -25.29 4.34
CA LEU A 197 10.51 -24.17 5.22
C LEU A 197 10.41 -24.55 6.70
N TYR A 198 9.48 -25.42 7.06
CA TYR A 198 9.39 -25.96 8.42
C TYR A 198 10.56 -26.91 8.73
N ASP A 199 10.96 -27.74 7.79
CA ASP A 199 12.11 -28.65 7.95
C ASP A 199 13.40 -27.87 8.24
N ASP A 200 13.62 -26.75 7.55
CA ASP A 200 14.78 -25.88 7.77
C ASP A 200 14.86 -25.28 9.18
N ILE A 201 13.73 -25.17 9.90
CA ILE A 201 13.65 -24.60 11.25
C ILE A 201 13.21 -25.61 12.31
N ASP A 202 13.17 -26.91 12.01
CA ASP A 202 12.66 -27.95 12.92
C ASP A 202 13.33 -27.89 14.31
N HIS A 203 14.64 -27.60 14.36
CA HIS A 203 15.38 -27.40 15.60
C HIS A 203 14.86 -26.26 16.51
N LEU A 204 14.08 -25.33 15.99
CA LEU A 204 13.43 -24.24 16.73
C LEU A 204 11.97 -24.54 17.08
N MET A 205 11.43 -25.65 16.57
CA MET A 205 10.04 -26.05 16.78
C MET A 205 9.84 -26.75 18.13
N THR A 206 10.91 -27.13 18.79
CA THR A 206 10.84 -27.71 20.15
C THR A 206 10.68 -26.59 21.17
N ARG A 207 9.66 -26.73 22.01
CA ARG A 207 9.39 -25.73 23.06
C ARG A 207 10.56 -25.63 24.02
N PRO A 208 11.05 -24.42 24.33
CA PRO A 208 12.11 -24.25 25.33
C PRO A 208 11.71 -24.82 26.68
N VAL A 209 12.62 -25.56 27.29
CA VAL A 209 12.39 -26.21 28.58
C VAL A 209 12.36 -25.17 29.72
N GLY A 210 11.47 -25.37 30.67
CA GLY A 210 11.35 -24.55 31.87
C GLY A 210 10.06 -23.76 31.96
N ARG A 211 9.95 -22.90 32.99
CA ARG A 211 8.77 -22.05 33.19
C ARG A 211 8.68 -21.01 32.06
N PRO A 212 7.53 -20.91 31.36
CA PRO A 212 7.37 -19.91 30.31
C PRO A 212 7.61 -18.49 30.84
N PRO A 213 8.47 -17.69 30.20
CA PRO A 213 8.69 -16.32 30.59
C PRO A 213 7.44 -15.46 30.28
N LYS A 214 7.28 -14.33 30.99
CA LYS A 214 6.16 -13.40 30.77
C LYS A 214 6.22 -12.76 29.37
N LYS A 215 7.41 -12.61 28.80
CA LYS A 215 7.62 -12.08 27.44
C LYS A 215 7.84 -13.22 26.47
N PRO A 216 7.40 -13.11 25.20
CA PRO A 216 7.67 -14.10 24.17
C PRO A 216 9.17 -14.35 24.01
N GLN A 217 9.56 -15.62 23.84
CA GLN A 217 10.90 -15.98 23.41
C GLN A 217 10.94 -15.96 21.89
N ILE A 218 11.87 -15.17 21.33
CA ILE A 218 11.95 -14.96 19.88
C ILE A 218 13.29 -15.50 19.40
N PHE A 219 13.23 -16.38 18.41
CA PHE A 219 14.37 -16.95 17.74
C PHE A 219 14.36 -16.54 16.28
N PHE A 220 15.56 -16.37 15.72
CA PHE A 220 15.74 -16.06 14.32
C PHE A 220 16.69 -17.09 13.70
N HIS A 221 16.36 -17.52 12.49
CA HIS A 221 17.21 -18.38 11.68
C HIS A 221 17.27 -17.86 10.27
N GLU A 222 18.39 -18.05 9.59
CA GLU A 222 18.54 -17.68 8.19
C GLU A 222 19.12 -18.83 7.39
N PHE A 223 18.60 -19.02 6.21
CA PHE A 223 19.01 -20.07 5.31
C PHE A 223 18.79 -19.67 3.85
N SER A 224 19.31 -20.49 2.93
CA SER A 224 19.12 -20.33 1.50
C SER A 224 18.02 -21.27 1.04
N TYR A 225 16.95 -20.73 0.49
CA TYR A 225 15.79 -21.48 0.02
C TYR A 225 15.55 -21.27 -1.47
N ARG A 226 15.10 -22.32 -2.16
CA ARG A 226 14.70 -22.29 -3.56
C ARG A 226 13.40 -23.04 -3.75
N ALA A 227 12.32 -22.32 -4.00
CA ALA A 227 11.06 -22.92 -4.43
C ALA A 227 11.19 -23.53 -5.84
N LYS A 228 10.34 -24.51 -6.17
CA LYS A 228 10.36 -25.18 -7.49
C LYS A 228 10.22 -24.20 -8.67
N SER A 229 9.46 -23.12 -8.48
CA SER A 229 9.24 -22.08 -9.50
C SER A 229 10.37 -21.05 -9.60
N TRP A 230 11.38 -21.08 -8.72
CA TRP A 230 12.44 -20.08 -8.69
C TRP A 230 13.65 -20.52 -9.51
N LYS A 231 14.21 -19.63 -10.30
CA LYS A 231 15.44 -19.88 -11.07
C LYS A 231 16.68 -20.01 -10.20
N LYS A 232 16.71 -19.29 -9.05
CA LYS A 232 17.84 -19.27 -8.12
C LYS A 232 17.37 -19.31 -6.68
N SER A 233 18.29 -19.73 -5.78
CA SER A 233 18.07 -19.65 -4.34
C SER A 233 18.09 -18.22 -3.85
N ARG A 234 17.30 -17.93 -2.80
CA ARG A 234 17.25 -16.64 -2.13
C ARG A 234 17.38 -16.81 -0.63
N ARG A 235 17.90 -15.81 0.02
CA ARG A 235 17.99 -15.76 1.48
C ARG A 235 16.60 -15.67 2.07
N VAL A 236 16.30 -16.55 3.01
CA VAL A 236 15.09 -16.53 3.84
C VAL A 236 15.49 -16.31 5.29
N VAL A 237 14.75 -15.45 5.97
CA VAL A 237 14.85 -15.24 7.41
C VAL A 237 13.56 -15.75 8.03
N ALA A 238 13.70 -16.72 8.95
CA ALA A 238 12.63 -17.23 9.78
C ALA A 238 12.61 -16.51 11.12
N LYS A 239 11.42 -16.21 11.61
CA LYS A 239 11.16 -15.75 12.97
C LYS A 239 10.24 -16.76 13.65
N VAL A 240 10.65 -17.27 14.80
CA VAL A 240 9.89 -18.22 15.63
C VAL A 240 9.63 -17.56 16.99
N GLU A 241 8.37 -17.44 17.38
CA GLU A 241 7.95 -16.79 18.62
C GLU A 241 7.18 -17.76 19.50
N TRP A 242 7.71 -18.05 20.68
CA TRP A 242 7.06 -18.83 21.71
C TRP A 242 6.37 -17.93 22.72
N HIS A 243 5.05 -17.95 22.75
CA HIS A 243 4.24 -17.20 23.69
C HIS A 243 3.83 -18.06 24.87
N ALA A 244 3.69 -17.43 26.05
CA ALA A 244 3.19 -18.10 27.23
C ALA A 244 1.73 -18.55 27.01
N GLY A 245 1.43 -19.82 27.29
CA GLY A 245 0.09 -20.38 27.12
C GLY A 245 -0.26 -20.87 25.71
N GLU A 246 0.54 -20.57 24.69
CA GLU A 246 0.33 -21.12 23.34
C GLU A 246 1.02 -22.48 23.19
N LEU A 247 0.35 -23.42 22.55
CA LEU A 247 0.88 -24.79 22.34
C LEU A 247 1.94 -24.83 21.24
N PHE A 248 1.79 -24.02 20.20
CA PHE A 248 2.67 -23.93 19.04
C PHE A 248 3.28 -22.53 18.92
N PRO A 249 4.48 -22.41 18.34
CA PRO A 249 5.09 -21.11 18.10
C PRO A 249 4.40 -20.39 16.93
N ARG A 250 4.44 -19.06 16.96
CA ARG A 250 4.10 -18.24 15.81
C ARG A 250 5.31 -18.12 14.89
N ILE A 251 5.13 -18.42 13.62
CA ILE A 251 6.23 -18.47 12.66
C ILE A 251 5.96 -17.53 11.48
N GLY A 252 7.01 -16.88 11.03
CA GLY A 252 7.00 -16.07 9.83
C GLY A 252 8.28 -16.22 9.04
N PHE A 253 8.17 -16.29 7.71
CA PHE A 253 9.29 -16.38 6.78
C PHE A 253 9.33 -15.14 5.88
N ILE A 254 10.52 -14.58 5.71
CA ILE A 254 10.76 -13.37 4.92
C ILE A 254 11.88 -13.66 3.92
N VAL A 255 11.58 -13.54 2.63
CA VAL A 255 12.60 -13.55 1.56
C VAL A 255 13.22 -12.15 1.45
N THR A 256 14.54 -12.10 1.32
CA THR A 256 15.24 -10.82 1.29
C THR A 256 16.59 -10.92 0.55
N ASN A 257 17.01 -9.79 -0.04
CA ASN A 257 18.37 -9.57 -0.51
C ASN A 257 19.18 -8.61 0.39
N LEU A 258 18.61 -8.22 1.55
CA LEU A 258 19.27 -7.37 2.54
C LEU A 258 20.40 -8.13 3.24
N GLN A 259 21.60 -7.52 3.29
CA GLN A 259 22.77 -8.03 4.04
C GLN A 259 22.76 -7.50 5.47
N ARG A 260 21.69 -7.76 6.23
CA ARG A 260 21.53 -7.36 7.63
C ARG A 260 21.34 -8.58 8.51
N LYS A 261 21.60 -8.44 9.82
CA LYS A 261 21.28 -9.48 10.82
C LYS A 261 19.78 -9.83 10.74
N PRO A 262 19.39 -11.10 10.95
CA PRO A 262 18.00 -11.55 10.87
C PRO A 262 17.00 -10.70 11.64
N GLU A 263 17.33 -10.31 12.87
CA GLU A 263 16.45 -9.46 13.70
C GLU A 263 16.19 -8.10 13.06
N ASN A 264 17.19 -7.54 12.39
CA ASN A 264 17.07 -6.25 11.73
C ASN A 264 16.27 -6.34 10.41
N VAL A 265 16.31 -7.49 9.73
CA VAL A 265 15.44 -7.79 8.57
C VAL A 265 13.99 -7.85 9.03
N VAL A 266 13.69 -8.61 10.06
CA VAL A 266 12.34 -8.72 10.62
C VAL A 266 11.84 -7.38 11.15
N ARG A 267 12.67 -6.64 11.88
CA ARG A 267 12.31 -5.29 12.37
C ARG A 267 12.02 -4.32 11.21
N PHE A 268 12.78 -4.41 10.12
CA PHE A 268 12.54 -3.60 8.92
C PHE A 268 11.23 -3.99 8.25
N TYR A 269 10.95 -5.28 8.10
CA TYR A 269 9.71 -5.79 7.53
C TYR A 269 8.49 -5.38 8.35
N ASN A 270 8.54 -5.54 9.68
CA ASN A 270 7.38 -5.25 10.55
C ASN A 270 6.92 -3.79 10.52
N LYS A 271 7.76 -2.86 10.06
CA LYS A 271 7.34 -1.47 9.83
C LYS A 271 6.39 -1.30 8.65
N ARG A 272 6.15 -2.34 7.85
CA ARG A 272 5.14 -2.35 6.79
C ARG A 272 3.72 -2.16 7.33
N GLY A 273 3.42 -2.69 8.51
CA GLY A 273 2.10 -2.57 9.15
C GLY A 273 1.60 -1.14 9.35
N VAL A 274 2.47 -0.14 9.24
CA VAL A 274 2.07 1.28 9.25
C VAL A 274 1.29 1.65 7.99
N ALA A 275 1.62 1.06 6.83
CA ALA A 275 0.91 1.31 5.57
C ALA A 275 -0.56 0.85 5.63
N GLU A 276 -0.84 -0.26 6.31
CA GLU A 276 -2.22 -0.71 6.57
C GLU A 276 -3.02 0.30 7.42
N GLY A 277 -2.33 1.01 8.32
CA GLY A 277 -2.91 2.12 9.09
C GLY A 277 -3.30 3.28 8.19
N TRP A 278 -2.42 3.71 7.28
CA TRP A 278 -2.69 4.80 6.34
C TRP A 278 -3.88 4.50 5.43
N ILE A 279 -3.99 3.27 4.90
CA ILE A 279 -5.15 2.86 4.10
C ILE A 279 -6.46 2.97 4.91
N LYS A 280 -6.42 2.61 6.20
CA LYS A 280 -7.61 2.69 7.06
C LYS A 280 -7.97 4.13 7.43
N GLU A 281 -6.97 4.98 7.64
CA GLU A 281 -7.18 6.38 8.02
C GLU A 281 -7.63 7.23 6.84
N ASP A 282 -7.05 7.01 5.65
CA ASP A 282 -7.25 7.85 4.49
C ASP A 282 -8.40 7.39 3.58
N PHE A 283 -8.75 6.08 3.59
CA PHE A 283 -9.67 5.51 2.60
C PHE A 283 -10.82 4.68 3.19
N LYS A 284 -10.87 4.47 4.50
CA LYS A 284 -11.92 3.64 5.17
C LYS A 284 -12.69 4.40 6.26
N ARG A 285 -12.71 5.73 6.20
CA ARG A 285 -13.57 6.53 7.08
C ARG A 285 -15.00 6.57 6.58
#